data_eabf42e271b636771d7599e4663bd037
#
_entry.id   eabf42e271b636771d7599e4663bd037
#
_cell.length_a   1.000
_cell.length_b   1.000
_cell.length_c   1.000
_cell.angle_alpha   90.00
_cell.angle_beta   90.00
_cell.angle_gamma   90.00
#
_symmetry.space_group_name_H-M   'P 1'
#
loop_
_entity.id
_entity.type
_entity.pdbx_description
1 polymer ?
#
loop_
_entity_poly.entity_id
_entity_poly.type
_entity_poly.pdbx_seq_one_letter_code
_entity_poly.pdbx_strand_id
1 'polypeptide(L)'
;VTACLTLSPWAVEFAYFAGFSGAGMALLTPNSGSPPAAFFLNHGAIILTASALVYGRIANLRRGAVWRAYASLLLYMALIGFFDWKYHVNYSFLCEKPASTSLLTFLGPWPYYLVGAGVVGLALFWLLSLPVGPRIPANKLKPSLYPAQNVHRLLADQ
;
A
#
# COMPACT_ATOMS: atom_id res chain seq x y z
N VAL A 1 6.61 -0.88 10.77
CA VAL A 1 7.38 -1.78 11.66
C VAL A 1 6.84 -3.21 11.54
N THR A 2 5.55 -3.48 11.81
CA THR A 2 4.97 -4.83 11.76
C THR A 2 5.23 -5.54 10.42
N ALA A 3 5.03 -4.86 9.27
CA ALA A 3 5.29 -5.43 7.96
C ALA A 3 6.74 -5.88 7.78
N CYS A 4 7.72 -5.13 8.34
CA CYS A 4 9.13 -5.49 8.27
C CYS A 4 9.50 -6.64 9.21
N LEU A 5 8.88 -6.71 10.39
CA LEU A 5 9.22 -7.71 11.40
C LEU A 5 8.58 -9.06 11.11
N THR A 6 7.33 -9.08 10.65
CA THR A 6 6.58 -10.32 10.47
C THR A 6 6.58 -10.82 9.03
N LEU A 7 6.83 -9.94 8.05
CA LEU A 7 6.64 -10.19 6.61
C LEU A 7 5.26 -10.79 6.29
N SER A 8 4.29 -10.56 7.18
CA SER A 8 2.91 -11.00 6.98
C SER A 8 2.37 -10.39 5.67
N PRO A 9 1.84 -11.22 4.76
CA PRO A 9 1.34 -10.71 3.48
C PRO A 9 0.31 -9.58 3.61
N TRP A 10 -0.54 -9.65 4.63
CA TRP A 10 -1.53 -8.61 4.93
C TRP A 10 -0.88 -7.29 5.35
N ALA A 11 0.11 -7.37 6.26
CA ALA A 11 0.81 -6.19 6.74
C ALA A 11 1.63 -5.54 5.62
N VAL A 12 2.25 -6.33 4.75
CA VAL A 12 3.00 -5.85 3.59
C VAL A 12 2.07 -5.19 2.58
N GLU A 13 0.94 -5.82 2.24
CA GLU A 13 -0.06 -5.26 1.32
C GLU A 13 -0.60 -3.93 1.84
N PHE A 14 -0.97 -3.87 3.12
CA PHE A 14 -1.45 -2.65 3.75
C PHE A 14 -0.36 -1.56 3.79
N ALA A 15 0.86 -1.90 4.20
CA ALA A 15 1.98 -0.97 4.25
C ALA A 15 2.33 -0.41 2.87
N TYR A 16 2.27 -1.23 1.83
CA TYR A 16 2.54 -0.80 0.47
C TYR A 16 1.46 0.16 -0.04
N PHE A 17 0.21 -0.26 -0.05
CA PHE A 17 -0.85 0.55 -0.64
C PHE A 17 -1.22 1.78 0.22
N ALA A 18 -1.55 1.57 1.49
CA ALA A 18 -1.97 2.66 2.38
C ALA A 18 -0.79 3.53 2.81
N GLY A 19 0.38 2.92 3.07
CA GLY A 19 1.60 3.65 3.41
C GLY A 19 2.06 4.55 2.27
N PHE A 20 2.15 4.03 1.05
CA PHE A 20 2.55 4.81 -0.12
C PHE A 20 1.57 5.95 -0.42
N SER A 21 0.27 5.65 -0.45
CA SER A 21 -0.75 6.67 -0.74
C SER A 21 -0.83 7.71 0.36
N GLY A 22 -0.88 7.29 1.63
CA GLY A 22 -0.99 8.21 2.77
C GLY A 22 0.27 9.06 2.97
N ALA A 23 1.45 8.43 2.97
CA ALA A 23 2.70 9.15 3.10
C ALA A 23 3.00 10.04 1.89
N GLY A 24 2.67 9.58 0.67
CA GLY A 24 2.80 10.37 -0.55
C GLY A 24 1.94 11.63 -0.51
N MET A 25 0.67 11.49 -0.13
CA MET A 25 -0.25 12.63 0.03
C MET A 25 0.21 13.58 1.13
N ALA A 26 0.69 13.06 2.27
CA ALA A 26 1.20 13.90 3.35
C ALA A 26 2.42 14.73 2.91
N LEU A 27 3.33 14.15 2.12
CA LEU A 27 4.50 14.87 1.60
C LEU A 27 4.13 15.91 0.54
N LEU A 28 3.10 15.64 -0.28
CA LEU A 28 2.64 16.57 -1.32
C LEU A 28 1.83 17.73 -0.75
N THR A 29 1.09 17.50 0.35
CA THR A 29 0.21 18.50 0.97
C THR A 29 0.44 18.57 2.47
N PRO A 30 1.59 19.06 2.92
CA PRO A 30 1.88 19.18 4.35
C PRO A 30 0.92 20.17 5.01
N ASN A 31 0.37 19.79 6.17
CA ASN A 31 -0.70 20.54 6.85
C ASN A 31 -0.22 21.82 7.56
N SER A 32 1.07 22.03 7.70
CA SER A 32 1.63 23.23 8.35
C SER A 32 2.62 23.92 7.42
N GLY A 33 2.71 25.24 7.52
CA GLY A 33 3.55 26.05 6.63
C GLY A 33 5.03 25.67 6.63
N SER A 34 5.55 25.09 7.71
CA SER A 34 6.92 24.56 7.79
C SER A 34 6.94 23.32 8.70
N PRO A 35 6.56 22.17 8.15
CA PRO A 35 6.58 20.94 8.95
C PRO A 35 8.00 20.59 9.38
N PRO A 36 8.20 20.04 10.60
CA PRO A 36 9.53 19.71 11.11
C PRO A 36 10.20 18.64 10.26
N ALA A 37 11.53 18.60 10.25
CA ALA A 37 12.31 17.61 9.51
C ALA A 37 11.87 16.17 9.81
N ALA A 38 11.48 15.88 11.05
CA ALA A 38 10.94 14.59 11.45
C ALA A 38 9.69 14.17 10.67
N PHE A 39 8.85 15.12 10.25
CA PHE A 39 7.69 14.84 9.39
C PHE A 39 8.13 14.23 8.05
N PHE A 40 9.09 14.86 7.37
CA PHE A 40 9.60 14.38 6.08
C PHE A 40 10.35 13.06 6.22
N LEU A 41 11.15 12.91 7.30
CA LEU A 41 11.88 11.68 7.58
C LEU A 41 10.93 10.51 7.82
N ASN A 42 9.89 10.69 8.62
CA ASN A 42 8.92 9.64 8.92
C ASN A 42 8.15 9.20 7.66
N HIS A 43 7.60 10.14 6.89
CA HIS A 43 6.82 9.81 5.69
C HIS A 43 7.71 9.27 4.57
N GLY A 44 8.92 9.80 4.41
CA GLY A 44 9.93 9.27 3.49
C GLY A 44 10.36 7.85 3.86
N ALA A 45 10.57 7.57 5.14
CA ALA A 45 10.91 6.23 5.63
C ALA A 45 9.79 5.20 5.36
N ILE A 46 8.52 5.60 5.46
CA ILE A 46 7.39 4.74 5.10
C ILE A 46 7.46 4.35 3.62
N ILE A 47 7.65 5.32 2.72
CA ILE A 47 7.74 5.08 1.28
C ILE A 47 8.96 4.21 0.95
N LEU A 48 10.13 4.52 1.51
CA LEU A 48 11.36 3.75 1.29
C LEU A 48 11.20 2.31 1.77
N THR A 49 10.64 2.11 2.96
CA THR A 49 10.41 0.78 3.52
C THR A 49 9.43 -0.03 2.67
N ALA A 50 8.31 0.55 2.27
CA ALA A 50 7.33 -0.10 1.40
C ALA A 50 7.95 -0.45 0.03
N SER A 51 8.77 0.45 -0.52
CA SER A 51 9.52 0.22 -1.76
C SER A 51 10.50 -0.93 -1.61
N ALA A 52 11.31 -0.94 -0.56
CA ALA A 52 12.29 -1.99 -0.30
C ALA A 52 11.64 -3.37 -0.17
N LEU A 53 10.51 -3.46 0.56
CA LEU A 53 9.79 -4.72 0.73
C LEU A 53 9.29 -5.30 -0.61
N VAL A 54 8.71 -4.46 -1.47
CA VAL A 54 8.03 -4.91 -2.68
C VAL A 54 8.98 -4.95 -3.88
N TYR A 55 9.70 -3.86 -4.18
CA TYR A 55 10.62 -3.79 -5.31
C TYR A 55 11.95 -4.52 -5.03
N GLY A 56 12.40 -4.55 -3.76
CA GLY A 56 13.52 -5.37 -3.30
C GLY A 56 13.22 -6.86 -3.29
N ARG A 57 11.99 -7.28 -3.65
CA ARG A 57 11.54 -8.69 -3.70
C ARG A 57 11.62 -9.43 -2.36
N ILE A 58 11.64 -8.69 -1.25
CA ILE A 58 11.62 -9.28 0.10
C ILE A 58 10.23 -9.88 0.38
N ALA A 59 9.18 -9.21 -0.12
CA ALA A 59 7.81 -9.68 0.00
C ALA A 59 7.06 -9.54 -1.34
N ASN A 60 6.08 -10.43 -1.57
CA ASN A 60 5.29 -10.42 -2.79
C ASN A 60 3.85 -10.04 -2.51
N LEU A 61 3.27 -9.19 -3.37
CA LEU A 61 1.84 -8.90 -3.36
C LEU A 61 1.07 -10.06 -3.97
N ARG A 62 0.02 -10.51 -3.31
CA ARG A 62 -0.85 -11.61 -3.77
C ARG A 62 -1.92 -11.08 -4.73
N ARG A 63 -2.50 -11.96 -5.54
CA ARG A 63 -3.68 -11.60 -6.35
C ARG A 63 -4.79 -11.06 -5.45
N GLY A 64 -5.41 -9.95 -5.86
CA GLY A 64 -6.43 -9.28 -5.06
C GLY A 64 -5.90 -8.45 -3.87
N ALA A 65 -4.59 -8.16 -3.81
CA ALA A 65 -3.98 -7.34 -2.76
C ALA A 65 -4.63 -5.96 -2.64
N VAL A 66 -5.00 -5.32 -3.76
CA VAL A 66 -5.71 -4.02 -3.78
C VAL A 66 -6.97 -4.08 -2.93
N TRP A 67 -7.82 -5.08 -3.16
CA TRP A 67 -9.10 -5.20 -2.45
C TRP A 67 -8.93 -5.49 -0.96
N ARG A 68 -7.96 -6.35 -0.60
CA ARG A 68 -7.68 -6.64 0.81
C ARG A 68 -7.10 -5.42 1.53
N ALA A 69 -6.15 -4.73 0.92
CA ALA A 69 -5.59 -3.51 1.49
C ALA A 69 -6.65 -2.41 1.61
N TYR A 70 -7.51 -2.26 0.61
CA TYR A 70 -8.59 -1.26 0.63
C TYR A 70 -9.64 -1.58 1.70
N ALA A 71 -10.07 -2.84 1.80
CA ALA A 71 -10.99 -3.27 2.87
C ALA A 71 -10.37 -3.05 4.27
N SER A 72 -9.07 -3.33 4.43
CA SER A 72 -8.35 -3.05 5.68
C SER A 72 -8.26 -1.55 5.97
N LEU A 73 -8.09 -0.71 4.95
CA LEU A 73 -8.11 0.75 5.09
C LEU A 73 -9.49 1.23 5.53
N LEU A 74 -10.56 0.75 4.90
CA LEU A 74 -11.93 1.12 5.28
C LEU A 74 -12.25 0.71 6.72
N LEU A 75 -11.85 -0.49 7.13
CA LEU A 75 -12.01 -0.94 8.52
C LEU A 75 -11.22 -0.04 9.49
N TYR A 76 -9.97 0.27 9.16
CA TYR A 76 -9.15 1.18 9.95
C TYR A 76 -9.82 2.56 10.08
N MET A 77 -10.28 3.13 8.96
CA MET A 77 -10.97 4.44 8.97
C MET A 77 -12.28 4.41 9.75
N ALA A 78 -13.04 3.31 9.71
CA ALA A 78 -14.25 3.16 10.53
C ALA A 78 -13.93 3.13 12.03
N LEU A 79 -12.88 2.42 12.43
CA LEU A 79 -12.42 2.38 13.82
C LEU A 79 -11.91 3.73 14.31
N ILE A 80 -11.11 4.43 13.50
CA ILE A 80 -10.63 5.78 13.80
C ILE A 80 -11.79 6.77 13.85
N GLY A 81 -12.72 6.73 12.90
CA GLY A 81 -13.89 7.61 12.90
C GLY A 81 -14.79 7.41 14.11
N PHE A 82 -14.97 6.17 14.59
CA PHE A 82 -15.65 5.89 15.85
C PHE A 82 -14.90 6.47 17.05
N PHE A 83 -13.58 6.33 17.07
CA PHE A 83 -12.72 6.92 18.11
C PHE A 83 -12.80 8.44 18.09
N ASP A 84 -12.69 9.07 16.93
CA ASP A 84 -12.78 10.52 16.73
C ASP A 84 -14.11 11.07 17.27
N TRP A 85 -15.21 10.39 16.90
CA TRP A 85 -16.55 10.75 17.37
C TRP A 85 -16.68 10.66 18.88
N LYS A 86 -16.13 9.58 19.50
CA LYS A 86 -16.24 9.33 20.94
C LYS A 86 -15.41 10.30 21.76
N TYR A 87 -14.22 10.68 21.31
CA TYR A 87 -13.26 11.47 22.07
C TYR A 87 -13.15 12.93 21.60
N HIS A 88 -13.97 13.32 20.62
CA HIS A 88 -13.98 14.67 20.04
C HIS A 88 -12.60 15.09 19.50
N VAL A 89 -11.93 14.17 18.84
CA VAL A 89 -10.63 14.39 18.16
C VAL A 89 -10.84 14.27 16.65
N ASN A 90 -9.82 14.52 15.85
CA ASN A 90 -9.94 14.48 14.38
C ASN A 90 -8.69 13.86 13.76
N TYR A 91 -8.50 12.57 13.96
CA TYR A 91 -7.45 11.81 13.29
C TYR A 91 -7.83 11.52 11.85
N SER A 92 -6.84 11.59 10.96
CA SER A 92 -7.03 11.34 9.52
C SER A 92 -8.07 12.24 8.85
N PHE A 93 -8.44 13.36 9.48
CA PHE A 93 -9.41 14.34 8.99
C PHE A 93 -10.79 13.75 8.66
N LEU A 94 -11.27 12.83 9.50
CA LEU A 94 -12.56 12.17 9.28
C LEU A 94 -13.75 13.02 9.72
N CYS A 95 -13.57 13.90 10.72
CA CYS A 95 -14.62 14.78 11.22
C CYS A 95 -14.57 16.16 10.58
N GLU A 96 -13.38 16.67 10.31
CA GLU A 96 -13.16 18.00 9.77
C GLU A 96 -11.93 18.02 8.85
N LYS A 97 -11.97 18.85 7.81
CA LYS A 97 -10.85 19.02 6.88
C LYS A 97 -9.68 19.75 7.54
N PRO A 98 -8.43 19.52 7.04
CA PRO A 98 -7.30 20.33 7.49
C PRO A 98 -7.53 21.81 7.18
N ALA A 99 -7.01 22.68 8.04
CA ALA A 99 -7.09 24.14 7.84
C ALA A 99 -6.31 24.62 6.61
N SER A 100 -5.26 23.89 6.22
CA SER A 100 -4.50 24.17 4.99
C SER A 100 -5.19 23.59 3.76
N THR A 101 -4.97 24.22 2.61
CA THR A 101 -5.44 23.69 1.32
C THR A 101 -4.84 22.31 1.05
N SER A 102 -5.71 21.35 0.82
CA SER A 102 -5.33 19.96 0.53
C SER A 102 -6.25 19.38 -0.54
N LEU A 103 -5.99 18.17 -1.01
CA LEU A 103 -6.88 17.48 -1.94
C LEU A 103 -8.32 17.41 -1.39
N LEU A 104 -8.49 17.24 -0.08
CA LEU A 104 -9.80 17.17 0.56
C LEU A 104 -10.62 18.47 0.39
N THR A 105 -9.96 19.60 0.19
CA THR A 105 -10.65 20.89 -0.04
C THR A 105 -11.49 20.85 -1.31
N PHE A 106 -11.03 20.13 -2.34
CA PHE A 106 -11.69 20.04 -3.65
C PHE A 106 -12.77 18.95 -3.72
N LEU A 107 -12.86 18.07 -2.72
CA LEU A 107 -13.77 16.93 -2.73
C LEU A 107 -15.17 17.24 -2.13
N GLY A 108 -15.50 18.52 -1.90
CA GLY A 108 -16.81 18.92 -1.39
C GLY A 108 -16.91 19.01 0.13
N PRO A 109 -18.10 19.32 0.70
CA PRO A 109 -18.31 19.44 2.14
C PRO A 109 -18.33 18.09 2.84
N TRP A 110 -18.27 18.09 4.18
CA TRP A 110 -18.55 16.92 4.99
C TRP A 110 -20.01 16.45 4.82
N PRO A 111 -20.30 15.15 4.73
CA PRO A 111 -19.40 14.00 4.72
C PRO A 111 -18.93 13.59 3.30
N TYR A 112 -19.31 14.30 2.25
CA TYR A 112 -19.09 13.92 0.84
C TYR A 112 -17.61 13.79 0.47
N TYR A 113 -16.74 14.63 1.05
CA TYR A 113 -15.30 14.51 0.78
C TYR A 113 -14.72 13.17 1.25
N LEU A 114 -15.32 12.48 2.24
CA LEU A 114 -14.89 11.16 2.67
C LEU A 114 -15.09 10.10 1.57
N VAL A 115 -16.23 10.18 0.89
CA VAL A 115 -16.52 9.31 -0.26
C VAL A 115 -15.54 9.61 -1.40
N GLY A 116 -15.34 10.90 -1.71
CA GLY A 116 -14.37 11.32 -2.73
C GLY A 116 -12.95 10.86 -2.41
N ALA A 117 -12.52 11.01 -1.15
CA ALA A 117 -11.21 10.53 -0.69
C ALA A 117 -11.09 8.99 -0.81
N GLY A 118 -12.16 8.26 -0.51
CA GLY A 118 -12.22 6.80 -0.71
C GLY A 118 -12.03 6.41 -2.17
N VAL A 119 -12.73 7.09 -3.09
CA VAL A 119 -12.59 6.85 -4.55
C VAL A 119 -11.16 7.15 -5.03
N VAL A 120 -10.60 8.30 -4.62
CA VAL A 120 -9.22 8.67 -4.95
C VAL A 120 -8.23 7.66 -4.36
N GLY A 121 -8.43 7.23 -3.11
CA GLY A 121 -7.61 6.21 -2.47
C GLY A 121 -7.62 4.88 -3.23
N LEU A 122 -8.80 4.43 -3.67
CA LEU A 122 -8.93 3.23 -4.49
C LEU A 122 -8.22 3.38 -5.84
N ALA A 123 -8.37 4.52 -6.49
CA ALA A 123 -7.69 4.81 -7.77
C ALA A 123 -6.15 4.79 -7.60
N LEU A 124 -5.64 5.37 -6.51
CA LEU A 124 -4.21 5.32 -6.18
C LEU A 124 -3.73 3.88 -5.92
N PHE A 125 -4.52 3.05 -5.23
CA PHE A 125 -4.19 1.64 -5.01
C PHE A 125 -4.12 0.87 -6.33
N TRP A 126 -5.06 1.11 -7.24
CA TRP A 126 -5.02 0.54 -8.58
C TRP A 126 -3.78 1.00 -9.36
N LEU A 127 -3.47 2.29 -9.34
CA LEU A 127 -2.28 2.85 -10.00
C LEU A 127 -0.99 2.21 -9.44
N LEU A 128 -0.87 2.09 -8.12
CA LEU A 128 0.27 1.46 -7.45
C LEU A 128 0.36 -0.04 -7.74
N SER A 129 -0.73 -0.70 -8.13
CA SER A 129 -0.72 -2.12 -8.47
C SER A 129 -0.15 -2.41 -9.86
N LEU A 130 -0.17 -1.43 -10.78
CA LEU A 130 0.26 -1.61 -12.17
C LEU A 130 1.72 -2.08 -12.32
N PRO A 131 2.71 -1.49 -11.60
CA PRO A 131 4.10 -1.91 -11.73
C PRO A 131 4.41 -3.23 -11.00
N VAL A 132 3.47 -3.74 -10.20
CA VAL A 132 3.70 -4.87 -9.27
C VAL A 132 2.75 -6.03 -9.56
N GLY A 133 2.46 -6.27 -10.82
CA GLY A 133 1.53 -7.32 -11.27
C GLY A 133 1.77 -8.70 -10.60
N PRO A 134 0.77 -9.58 -10.56
CA PRO A 134 0.86 -10.88 -9.91
C PRO A 134 1.98 -11.70 -10.54
N ARG A 135 3.04 -11.90 -9.78
CA ARG A 135 4.21 -12.68 -10.24
C ARG A 135 3.83 -14.15 -10.23
N ILE A 136 4.13 -14.84 -11.32
CA ILE A 136 4.03 -16.29 -11.40
C ILE A 136 5.10 -16.83 -10.44
N PRO A 137 4.76 -17.64 -9.42
CA PRO A 137 5.75 -18.22 -8.54
C PRO A 137 6.73 -19.07 -9.35
N ALA A 138 8.02 -18.94 -9.07
CA ALA A 138 9.09 -19.59 -9.83
C ALA A 138 8.92 -21.12 -9.94
N ASN A 139 8.18 -21.73 -9.02
CA ASN A 139 7.87 -23.16 -9.06
C ASN A 139 6.87 -23.54 -10.17
N LYS A 140 6.13 -22.58 -10.75
CA LYS A 140 5.28 -22.80 -11.93
C LYS A 140 6.01 -22.57 -13.25
N LEU A 141 7.20 -22.04 -13.21
CA LEU A 141 8.16 -22.00 -14.29
C LEU A 141 9.02 -23.29 -14.26
N LYS A 142 8.38 -24.46 -14.15
CA LYS A 142 9.09 -25.69 -14.46
C LYS A 142 9.44 -25.62 -15.94
N PRO A 143 10.71 -25.62 -16.31
CA PRO A 143 11.10 -25.79 -17.69
C PRO A 143 10.68 -27.21 -18.12
N SER A 144 9.60 -27.31 -18.84
CA SER A 144 9.24 -28.48 -19.66
C SER A 144 10.26 -28.67 -20.81
N LEU A 145 11.44 -28.05 -20.73
CA LEU A 145 12.39 -27.97 -21.84
C LEU A 145 13.47 -29.06 -21.81
N TYR A 146 13.56 -29.88 -20.75
CA TYR A 146 14.38 -31.09 -20.75
C TYR A 146 13.65 -32.19 -19.97
N PRO A 147 12.95 -33.10 -20.64
CA PRO A 147 12.57 -34.35 -20.02
C PRO A 147 13.87 -35.07 -19.67
N ALA A 148 14.10 -35.28 -18.36
CA ALA A 148 15.29 -35.98 -17.83
C ALA A 148 15.50 -37.38 -18.44
N GLN A 149 14.53 -37.90 -19.15
CA GLN A 149 14.59 -39.16 -19.89
C GLN A 149 15.52 -39.15 -21.11
N ASN A 150 15.86 -37.97 -21.68
CA ASN A 150 16.71 -37.91 -22.85
C ASN A 150 18.22 -37.90 -22.52
N VAL A 151 18.59 -37.51 -21.29
CA VAL A 151 20.02 -37.49 -20.90
C VAL A 151 20.57 -38.90 -20.74
N HIS A 152 19.76 -39.84 -20.22
CA HIS A 152 20.19 -41.25 -20.08
C HIS A 152 20.33 -41.98 -21.43
N ARG A 153 19.59 -41.59 -22.45
CA ARG A 153 19.76 -42.17 -23.79
C ARG A 153 21.04 -41.70 -24.50
N LEU A 154 21.37 -40.41 -24.35
CA LEU A 154 22.56 -39.84 -24.97
C LEU A 154 23.89 -40.34 -24.33
N LEU A 155 23.83 -40.81 -23.08
CA LEU A 155 24.98 -41.39 -22.39
C LEU A 155 25.11 -42.89 -22.57
N ALA A 156 24.08 -43.58 -23.09
CA ALA A 156 24.10 -45.02 -23.36
C ALA A 156 24.61 -45.41 -24.75
N ASP A 157 24.69 -44.42 -25.67
CA ASP A 157 25.09 -44.59 -27.06
C ASP A 157 26.58 -44.20 -27.32
N GLN A 158 27.39 -44.03 -26.24
CA GLN A 158 28.86 -43.87 -26.29
C GLN A 158 29.57 -45.06 -25.67
#